data_021be2105220a95598347f6f86793fa6
#
_entry.id   021be2105220a95598347f6f86793fa6
#
_cell.length_a   1.000
_cell.length_b   1.000
_cell.length_c   1.000
_cell.angle_alpha   90.00
_cell.angle_beta   90.00
_cell.angle_gamma   90.00
#
_symmetry.space_group_name_H-M   'P 1'
#
loop_
_entity.id
_entity.type
_entity.pdbx_description
1 polymer ?
#
loop_
_entity_poly.entity_id
_entity_poly.type
_entity_poly.pdbx_seq_one_letter_code
_entity_poly.pdbx_strand_id
1 'polypeptide(L)'
;MASYDVALVLLVDASGAILLQHRDEHAPVSPNQWSLPGGRIEPGESPEEAARRELLEETGLTAGELRPLWTGPRPYEEGFPHTVTVHVFQGTTDARQEDVVCGEGRAMVFVPRDEVLDRELAVSAAFVLPRYLTAPSSS
;
A
#
# COMPACT_ATOMS: atom_id res chain seq x y z
N MET A 1 -3.15 15.14 19.32
CA MET A 1 -3.61 14.63 18.01
C MET A 1 -2.62 15.08 16.94
N ALA A 2 -2.05 14.15 16.20
CA ALA A 2 -1.08 14.47 15.16
C ALA A 2 -1.75 14.50 13.80
N SER A 3 -1.17 15.28 12.89
CA SER A 3 -1.59 15.36 11.50
C SER A 3 -0.37 15.04 10.65
N TYR A 4 -0.50 14.06 9.74
CA TYR A 4 0.61 13.69 8.87
C TYR A 4 0.11 13.09 7.57
N ASP A 5 1.02 12.94 6.61
CA ASP A 5 0.73 12.36 5.31
C ASP A 5 1.43 11.02 5.16
N VAL A 6 0.79 10.10 4.47
CA VAL A 6 1.39 8.82 4.11
C VAL A 6 1.33 8.61 2.60
N ALA A 7 2.28 7.85 2.07
CA ALA A 7 2.31 7.46 0.68
C ALA A 7 2.22 5.93 0.61
N LEU A 8 1.29 5.42 -0.18
CA LEU A 8 1.07 4.00 -0.36
C LEU A 8 1.26 3.63 -1.84
N VAL A 9 1.65 2.39 -2.08
CA VAL A 9 1.89 1.92 -3.45
C VAL A 9 0.99 0.73 -3.76
N LEU A 10 0.25 0.83 -4.84
CA LEU A 10 -0.49 -0.28 -5.42
C LEU A 10 0.37 -0.82 -6.55
N LEU A 11 1.15 -1.86 -6.27
CA LEU A 11 2.11 -2.44 -7.22
C LEU A 11 1.57 -3.74 -7.79
N VAL A 12 1.54 -3.80 -9.12
CA VAL A 12 0.94 -4.93 -9.84
C VAL A 12 2.03 -5.67 -10.61
N ASP A 13 2.10 -6.98 -10.46
CA ASP A 13 3.08 -7.79 -11.19
C ASP A 13 2.58 -8.16 -12.59
N ALA A 14 3.39 -8.91 -13.32
CA ALA A 14 3.08 -9.27 -14.70
C ALA A 14 1.82 -10.13 -14.83
N SER A 15 1.41 -10.82 -13.77
CA SER A 15 0.20 -11.64 -13.77
C SER A 15 -1.05 -10.87 -13.36
N GLY A 16 -0.89 -9.63 -12.93
CA GLY A 16 -1.99 -8.83 -12.40
C GLY A 16 -2.18 -8.95 -10.90
N ALA A 17 -1.31 -9.69 -10.22
CA ALA A 17 -1.37 -9.81 -8.76
C ALA A 17 -0.92 -8.51 -8.10
N ILE A 18 -1.49 -8.21 -6.94
CA ILE A 18 -1.25 -6.98 -6.22
C ILE A 18 -0.42 -7.25 -4.97
N LEU A 19 0.64 -6.47 -4.78
CA LEU A 19 1.50 -6.63 -3.61
C LEU A 19 0.81 -6.09 -2.36
N LEU A 20 0.57 -6.96 -1.40
CA LEU A 20 -0.03 -6.60 -0.12
C LEU A 20 0.90 -6.96 1.03
N GLN A 21 0.89 -6.10 2.04
CA GLN A 21 1.60 -6.33 3.29
C GLN A 21 0.62 -6.90 4.31
N HIS A 22 0.99 -8.04 4.90
CA HIS A 22 0.23 -8.57 6.04
C HIS A 22 0.90 -8.06 7.31
N ARG A 23 0.17 -7.28 8.09
CA ARG A 23 0.69 -6.68 9.31
C ARG A 23 0.57 -7.70 10.44
N ASP A 24 1.62 -7.79 11.29
CA ASP A 24 1.61 -8.76 12.38
C ASP A 24 0.63 -8.35 13.50
N GLU A 25 0.46 -9.23 14.47
CA GLU A 25 -0.48 -9.01 15.58
C GLU A 25 -0.03 -7.90 16.53
N HIS A 26 1.24 -7.50 16.47
CA HIS A 26 1.80 -6.46 17.33
C HIS A 26 1.86 -5.09 16.65
N ALA A 27 1.38 -4.99 15.40
CA ALA A 27 1.41 -3.71 14.69
C ALA A 27 0.58 -2.68 15.44
N PRO A 28 1.11 -1.44 15.63
CA PRO A 28 0.36 -0.41 16.34
C PRO A 28 -0.87 0.09 15.58
N VAL A 29 -0.89 -0.10 14.27
CA VAL A 29 -2.02 0.28 13.42
C VAL A 29 -2.41 -0.91 12.58
N SER A 30 -3.70 -1.22 12.55
CA SER A 30 -4.26 -2.30 11.71
C SER A 30 -3.57 -3.66 11.92
N PRO A 31 -3.46 -4.16 13.18
CA PRO A 31 -2.81 -5.46 13.42
C PRO A 31 -3.58 -6.58 12.72
N ASN A 32 -2.84 -7.56 12.22
CA ASN A 32 -3.37 -8.74 11.51
C ASN A 32 -4.12 -8.44 10.21
N GLN A 33 -4.07 -7.20 9.73
CA GLN A 33 -4.77 -6.82 8.51
C GLN A 33 -3.79 -6.69 7.33
N TRP A 34 -4.34 -6.78 6.14
CA TRP A 34 -3.59 -6.61 4.90
C TRP A 34 -3.70 -5.17 4.41
N SER A 35 -2.58 -4.59 4.01
CA SER A 35 -2.53 -3.21 3.56
C SER A 35 -1.62 -3.07 2.34
N LEU A 36 -1.70 -1.90 1.70
CA LEU A 36 -0.72 -1.56 0.66
C LEU A 36 0.60 -1.18 1.34
N PRO A 37 1.75 -1.52 0.71
CA PRO A 37 3.04 -1.07 1.23
C PRO A 37 3.14 0.45 1.19
N GLY A 38 3.90 1.02 2.10
CA GLY A 38 4.11 2.45 2.19
C GLY A 38 4.32 2.93 3.60
N GLY A 39 4.33 4.22 3.81
CA GLY A 39 4.54 4.79 5.13
C GLY A 39 4.50 6.32 5.11
N ARG A 40 4.95 6.91 6.21
CA ARG A 40 4.92 8.36 6.38
C ARG A 40 5.83 9.07 5.39
N ILE A 41 5.33 10.21 4.89
CA ILE A 41 6.13 11.13 4.10
C ILE A 41 6.97 11.95 5.08
N GLU A 42 8.27 11.97 4.85
CA GLU A 42 9.20 12.70 5.70
C GLU A 42 9.27 14.17 5.30
N PRO A 43 9.70 15.06 6.24
CA PRO A 43 9.85 16.48 5.91
C PRO A 43 10.77 16.68 4.71
N GLY A 44 10.34 17.50 3.75
CA GLY A 44 11.11 17.79 2.55
C GLY A 44 10.98 16.76 1.44
N GLU A 45 10.26 15.68 1.69
CA GLU A 45 10.07 14.59 0.73
C GLU A 45 8.74 14.78 0.00
N SER A 46 8.73 14.54 -1.32
CA SER A 46 7.48 14.53 -2.05
C SER A 46 6.73 13.23 -1.79
N PRO A 47 5.41 13.18 -2.03
CA PRO A 47 4.67 11.92 -1.89
C PRO A 47 5.25 10.79 -2.75
N GLU A 48 5.65 11.06 -3.99
CA GLU A 48 6.23 10.03 -4.84
C GLU A 48 7.59 9.56 -4.32
N GLU A 49 8.42 10.48 -3.83
CA GLU A 49 9.71 10.12 -3.23
C GLU A 49 9.52 9.19 -2.02
N ALA A 50 8.54 9.52 -1.18
CA ALA A 50 8.21 8.68 -0.03
C ALA A 50 7.72 7.31 -0.45
N ALA A 51 6.86 7.25 -1.47
CA ALA A 51 6.34 5.99 -1.99
C ALA A 51 7.49 5.08 -2.47
N ARG A 52 8.42 5.64 -3.23
CA ARG A 52 9.57 4.88 -3.75
C ARG A 52 10.50 4.43 -2.63
N ARG A 53 10.78 5.31 -1.67
CA ARG A 53 11.64 4.98 -0.54
C ARG A 53 11.05 3.86 0.32
N GLU A 54 9.78 3.99 0.68
CA GLU A 54 9.10 2.97 1.51
C GLU A 54 9.01 1.63 0.79
N LEU A 55 8.73 1.64 -0.50
CA LEU A 55 8.69 0.39 -1.26
C LEU A 55 10.05 -0.32 -1.22
N LEU A 56 11.12 0.43 -1.45
CA LEU A 56 12.48 -0.13 -1.42
C LEU A 56 12.83 -0.66 -0.04
N GLU A 57 12.53 0.11 1.01
CA GLU A 57 12.84 -0.29 2.38
C GLU A 57 12.08 -1.54 2.81
N GLU A 58 10.82 -1.65 2.41
CA GLU A 58 9.96 -2.73 2.87
C GLU A 58 10.05 -3.99 2.02
N THR A 59 10.42 -3.88 0.76
CA THR A 59 10.36 -5.01 -0.16
C THR A 59 11.64 -5.25 -0.96
N GLY A 60 12.56 -4.31 -0.96
CA GLY A 60 13.74 -4.38 -1.81
C GLY A 60 13.46 -4.10 -3.28
N LEU A 61 12.22 -3.76 -3.62
CA LEU A 61 11.82 -3.55 -5.00
C LEU A 61 11.87 -2.07 -5.38
N THR A 62 12.10 -1.84 -6.67
CA THR A 62 11.92 -0.51 -7.27
C THR A 62 10.81 -0.62 -8.29
N ALA A 63 10.05 0.45 -8.44
CA ALA A 63 9.03 0.54 -9.47
C ALA A 63 9.56 1.42 -10.60
N GLY A 64 9.06 1.19 -11.79
CA GLY A 64 9.31 2.09 -12.90
C GLY A 64 8.51 3.37 -12.71
N GLU A 65 7.55 3.61 -13.57
CA GLU A 65 6.67 4.77 -13.43
C GLU A 65 5.65 4.54 -12.31
N LEU A 66 5.52 5.52 -11.44
CA LEU A 66 4.43 5.56 -10.45
C LEU A 66 3.50 6.70 -10.82
N ARG A 67 2.22 6.38 -10.94
CA ARG A 67 1.20 7.36 -11.27
C ARG A 67 0.25 7.56 -10.09
N PRO A 68 -0.15 8.81 -9.80
CA PRO A 68 -1.14 9.06 -8.75
C PRO A 68 -2.44 8.31 -9.04
N LEU A 69 -2.93 7.58 -8.06
CA LEU A 69 -4.19 6.85 -8.18
C LEU A 69 -5.29 7.57 -7.39
N TRP A 70 -4.97 8.00 -6.17
CA TRP A 70 -5.94 8.64 -5.30
C TRP A 70 -5.21 9.41 -4.21
N THR A 71 -5.78 10.55 -3.83
CA THR A 71 -5.32 11.34 -2.69
C THR A 71 -6.53 11.81 -1.91
N GLY A 72 -6.49 11.63 -0.60
CA GLY A 72 -7.59 12.08 0.24
C GLY A 72 -7.38 11.70 1.70
N PRO A 73 -8.36 12.00 2.54
CA PRO A 73 -8.25 11.68 3.95
C PRO A 73 -8.33 10.17 4.20
N ARG A 74 -7.59 9.72 5.21
CA ARG A 74 -7.71 8.34 5.68
C ARG A 74 -9.16 8.12 6.11
N PRO A 75 -9.80 7.02 5.69
CA PRO A 75 -11.17 6.76 6.12
C PRO A 75 -11.30 6.69 7.63
N TYR A 76 -12.45 7.10 8.13
CA TYR A 76 -12.72 7.09 9.57
C TYR A 76 -12.59 5.68 10.15
N GLU A 77 -11.95 5.60 11.29
CA GLU A 77 -11.83 4.36 12.07
C GLU A 77 -11.92 4.74 13.53
N GLU A 78 -12.85 4.12 14.25
CA GLU A 78 -13.05 4.40 15.67
C GLU A 78 -11.77 4.09 16.45
N GLY A 79 -11.41 5.01 17.35
CA GLY A 79 -10.22 4.85 18.18
C GLY A 79 -8.91 5.30 17.53
N PHE A 80 -8.94 5.65 16.25
CA PHE A 80 -7.73 6.15 15.59
C PHE A 80 -7.63 7.67 15.81
N PRO A 81 -6.59 8.15 16.54
CA PRO A 81 -6.59 9.53 17.04
C PRO A 81 -5.98 10.57 16.11
N HIS A 82 -5.48 10.15 14.93
CA HIS A 82 -4.73 11.05 14.05
C HIS A 82 -5.52 11.44 12.82
N THR A 83 -5.17 12.60 12.26
CA THR A 83 -5.67 13.03 10.96
C THR A 83 -4.57 12.71 9.94
N VAL A 84 -4.90 11.91 8.94
CA VAL A 84 -3.94 11.44 7.95
C VAL A 84 -4.46 11.73 6.55
N THR A 85 -3.58 12.30 5.71
CA THR A 85 -3.83 12.41 4.28
C THR A 85 -3.08 11.28 3.60
N VAL A 86 -3.79 10.52 2.79
CA VAL A 86 -3.25 9.35 2.10
C VAL A 86 -3.04 9.66 0.63
N HIS A 87 -1.82 9.40 0.14
CA HIS A 87 -1.46 9.53 -1.27
C HIS A 87 -1.18 8.14 -1.79
N VAL A 88 -1.98 7.66 -2.75
CA VAL A 88 -1.82 6.33 -3.31
C VAL A 88 -1.30 6.43 -4.73
N PHE A 89 -0.23 5.71 -5.02
CA PHE A 89 0.35 5.61 -6.35
C PHE A 89 0.16 4.21 -6.90
N GLN A 90 0.05 4.08 -8.20
CA GLN A 90 -0.02 2.79 -8.85
C GLN A 90 1.16 2.61 -9.80
N GLY A 91 1.63 1.38 -9.90
CA GLY A 91 2.71 1.05 -10.80
C GLY A 91 2.74 -0.44 -11.10
N THR A 92 3.61 -0.83 -12.02
CA THR A 92 3.79 -2.22 -12.40
C THR A 92 5.22 -2.65 -12.11
N THR A 93 5.42 -3.95 -11.99
CA THR A 93 6.75 -4.50 -11.77
C THR A 93 6.88 -5.85 -12.49
N ASP A 94 8.11 -6.17 -12.90
CA ASP A 94 8.44 -7.50 -13.42
C ASP A 94 8.94 -8.42 -12.31
N ALA A 95 8.99 -7.93 -11.07
CA ALA A 95 9.43 -8.72 -9.94
C ALA A 95 8.47 -9.87 -9.65
N ARG A 96 9.02 -10.94 -9.11
CA ARG A 96 8.27 -12.12 -8.68
C ARG A 96 8.28 -12.20 -7.17
N GLN A 97 7.46 -13.07 -6.62
CA GLN A 97 7.41 -13.26 -5.17
C GLN A 97 8.79 -13.55 -4.58
N GLU A 98 9.62 -14.30 -5.27
CA GLU A 98 10.96 -14.67 -4.82
C GLU A 98 11.93 -13.49 -4.76
N ASP A 99 11.61 -12.39 -5.46
CA ASP A 99 12.45 -11.19 -5.46
C ASP A 99 12.13 -10.27 -4.27
N VAL A 100 11.04 -10.54 -3.57
CA VAL A 100 10.61 -9.70 -2.45
C VAL A 100 11.43 -10.03 -1.21
N VAL A 101 12.04 -9.00 -0.61
CA VAL A 101 12.76 -9.13 0.65
C VAL A 101 11.89 -8.48 1.72
N CYS A 102 11.40 -9.29 2.63
CA CYS A 102 10.48 -8.81 3.66
C CYS A 102 11.22 -8.59 4.98
N GLY A 103 10.93 -7.46 5.63
CA GLY A 103 11.46 -7.17 6.95
C GLY A 103 10.76 -7.96 8.04
N GLU A 104 11.20 -7.77 9.27
CA GLU A 104 10.69 -8.49 10.43
C GLU A 104 9.19 -8.25 10.67
N GLY A 105 8.51 -9.31 11.13
CA GLY A 105 7.13 -9.23 11.62
C GLY A 105 6.09 -9.01 10.54
N ARG A 106 6.44 -9.21 9.28
CA ARG A 106 5.53 -8.92 8.17
C ARG A 106 5.69 -9.93 7.06
N ALA A 107 4.62 -10.11 6.30
CA ALA A 107 4.68 -10.82 5.04
C ALA A 107 4.35 -9.83 3.92
N MET A 108 5.06 -9.92 2.80
CA MET A 108 4.78 -9.15 1.59
C MET A 108 4.48 -10.16 0.51
N VAL A 109 3.24 -10.17 0.02
CA VAL A 109 2.77 -11.21 -0.89
C VAL A 109 2.06 -10.59 -2.08
N PHE A 110 2.40 -11.07 -3.28
CA PHE A 110 1.61 -10.76 -4.47
C PHE A 110 0.35 -11.61 -4.41
N VAL A 111 -0.78 -10.96 -4.16
CA VAL A 111 -2.07 -11.63 -4.02
C VAL A 111 -2.80 -11.59 -5.36
N PRO A 112 -3.28 -12.73 -5.86
CA PRO A 112 -4.06 -12.73 -7.10
C PRO A 112 -5.20 -11.71 -7.04
N ARG A 113 -5.41 -11.02 -8.15
CA ARG A 113 -6.37 -9.93 -8.23
C ARG A 113 -7.78 -10.33 -7.74
N ASP A 114 -8.20 -11.54 -8.05
CA ASP A 114 -9.53 -12.03 -7.69
C ASP A 114 -9.65 -12.48 -6.22
N GLU A 115 -8.52 -12.50 -5.49
CA GLU A 115 -8.51 -12.87 -4.08
C GLU A 115 -8.28 -11.70 -3.14
N VAL A 116 -7.94 -10.53 -3.68
CA VAL A 116 -7.56 -9.38 -2.86
C VAL A 116 -8.68 -8.95 -1.92
N LEU A 117 -9.91 -8.91 -2.40
CA LEU A 117 -11.03 -8.45 -1.58
C LEU A 117 -11.50 -9.49 -0.58
N ASP A 118 -10.96 -10.71 -0.63
CA ASP A 118 -11.25 -11.75 0.37
C ASP A 118 -10.36 -11.62 1.60
N ARG A 119 -9.37 -10.74 1.56
CA ARG A 119 -8.46 -10.51 2.67
C ARG A 119 -9.09 -9.54 3.67
N GLU A 120 -8.70 -9.65 4.94
CA GLU A 120 -9.06 -8.66 5.95
C GLU A 120 -8.20 -7.42 5.71
N LEU A 121 -8.80 -6.40 5.10
CA LEU A 121 -8.06 -5.22 4.64
C LEU A 121 -8.06 -4.11 5.68
N ALA A 122 -6.92 -3.42 5.80
CA ALA A 122 -6.84 -2.18 6.57
C ALA A 122 -7.70 -1.10 5.88
N VAL A 123 -8.10 -0.08 6.63
CA VAL A 123 -9.11 0.88 6.16
C VAL A 123 -8.76 1.55 4.84
N SER A 124 -7.50 1.93 4.64
CA SER A 124 -7.10 2.59 3.40
C SER A 124 -7.15 1.62 2.22
N ALA A 125 -6.67 0.40 2.41
CA ALA A 125 -6.74 -0.63 1.39
C ALA A 125 -8.19 -1.00 1.08
N ALA A 126 -9.02 -1.12 2.09
CA ALA A 126 -10.45 -1.42 1.93
C ALA A 126 -11.17 -0.32 1.17
N PHE A 127 -10.69 0.91 1.27
CA PHE A 127 -11.26 2.04 0.53
C PHE A 127 -10.79 2.05 -0.94
N VAL A 128 -9.50 1.87 -1.17
CA VAL A 128 -8.88 2.06 -2.49
C VAL A 128 -9.06 0.85 -3.40
N LEU A 129 -8.86 -0.36 -2.88
CA LEU A 129 -8.83 -1.56 -3.72
C LEU A 129 -10.14 -1.85 -4.45
N PRO A 130 -11.33 -1.76 -3.82
CA PRO A 130 -12.56 -1.97 -4.55
C PRO A 130 -12.72 -0.98 -5.72
N ARG A 131 -12.32 0.26 -5.51
CA ARG A 131 -12.40 1.30 -6.55
C ARG A 131 -11.48 0.99 -7.72
N TYR A 132 -10.25 0.58 -7.41
CA TYR A 132 -9.28 0.20 -8.44
C TYR A 132 -9.77 -1.03 -9.23
N LEU A 133 -10.26 -2.05 -8.52
CA LEU A 133 -10.66 -3.32 -9.15
C LEU A 133 -11.94 -3.22 -9.97
N THR A 134 -12.82 -2.27 -9.64
CA THR A 134 -14.09 -2.09 -10.35
C THR A 134 -14.02 -0.98 -11.40
N ALA A 135 -12.93 -0.20 -11.42
CA ALA A 135 -12.75 0.83 -12.42
C ALA A 135 -12.67 0.21 -13.81
N PRO A 136 -13.22 0.87 -14.83
CA PRO A 136 -13.03 0.39 -16.21
C PRO A 136 -11.54 0.29 -16.48
N SER A 137 -11.14 -0.81 -17.10
CA SER A 137 -9.75 -0.95 -17.51
C SER A 137 -9.44 0.16 -18.50
N SER A 138 -8.60 1.10 -18.08
CA SER A 138 -8.07 2.10 -18.99
C SER A 138 -6.88 1.46 -19.67
N SER A 139 -7.19 0.66 -20.60
CA SER A 139 -6.15 0.08 -21.44
C SER A 139 -5.75 1.12 -22.48
#